data_681cf2088a5d3d102edcd81c5f24111a
#
_entry.id   681cf2088a5d3d102edcd81c5f24111a
#
_cell.length_a   1.000
_cell.length_b   1.000
_cell.length_c   1.000
_cell.angle_alpha   90.00
_cell.angle_beta   90.00
_cell.angle_gamma   90.00
#
_symmetry.space_group_name_H-M   'P 1'
#
loop_
_entity.id
_entity.type
_entity.pdbx_description
1 polymer ?
#
loop_
_entity_poly.entity_id
_entity_poly.type
_entity_poly.pdbx_seq_one_letter_code
_entity_poly.pdbx_strand_id
1 'polypeptide(L)'
;MSKIKIVHYINNFFAGAGGEEAAGMKPEFHEGAIGPGLAFAKEFGDGYEIAATIVCGDNYFGEHLEEAKEEILNMMEPVGPQLFIAGPAFNAGRYGVACGTIAKAVEARFGIPVITGMYQENPGADMFKKDVIIVKTKNSAAGMRDAVPVMKRLGEKLINGEEIFGPEIEGYLERGIRVNYFHEKRGSERAVELLVKKMKGEECVTEYPMPVFDRVPPNPPVADVGKIKIAVVTSGGIVPQGNPDHIESSSATKYGIYSIKGMDHMDKKDFMTIHGGYDRAFVTEDPD
;
A
#
# COMPACT_ATOMS: atom_id res chain seq x y z
N MET A 1 2.65 36.24 4.60
CA MET A 1 3.43 35.12 5.13
C MET A 1 3.77 34.20 3.96
N SER A 2 4.97 33.61 3.92
CA SER A 2 5.29 32.61 2.90
C SER A 2 4.40 31.39 3.10
N LYS A 3 3.94 30.80 2.00
CA LYS A 3 3.15 29.54 2.06
C LYS A 3 4.03 28.38 2.56
N ILE A 4 3.41 27.44 3.25
CA ILE A 4 4.04 26.18 3.62
C ILE A 4 4.21 25.33 2.36
N LYS A 5 5.44 24.97 2.05
CA LYS A 5 5.79 24.17 0.86
C LYS A 5 5.64 22.68 1.12
N ILE A 6 4.91 22.03 0.25
CA ILE A 6 4.68 20.58 0.25
C ILE A 6 5.31 19.99 -1.01
N VAL A 7 6.03 18.88 -0.88
CA VAL A 7 6.40 18.04 -2.02
C VAL A 7 5.55 16.78 -1.99
N HIS A 8 5.02 16.44 -3.16
CA HIS A 8 4.15 15.29 -3.35
C HIS A 8 4.83 14.25 -4.24
N TYR A 9 4.85 12.99 -3.81
CA TYR A 9 5.35 11.86 -4.58
C TYR A 9 4.18 11.01 -5.08
N ILE A 10 4.16 10.73 -6.37
CA ILE A 10 3.18 9.86 -7.02
C ILE A 10 3.84 8.94 -8.05
N ASN A 11 3.15 7.85 -8.40
CA ASN A 11 3.61 6.99 -9.48
C ASN A 11 3.13 7.48 -10.86
N ASN A 12 3.66 6.85 -11.91
CA ASN A 12 3.32 7.11 -13.31
C ASN A 12 1.81 7.06 -13.59
N PHE A 13 1.10 6.11 -12.99
CA PHE A 13 -0.35 5.93 -13.18
C PHE A 13 -1.14 7.15 -12.67
N PHE A 14 -0.88 7.59 -11.44
CA PHE A 14 -1.55 8.74 -10.85
C PHE A 14 -1.12 10.07 -11.46
N ALA A 15 0.04 10.12 -12.09
CA ALA A 15 0.48 11.27 -12.87
C ALA A 15 -0.20 11.36 -14.25
N GLY A 16 -0.86 10.28 -14.70
CA GLY A 16 -1.41 10.20 -16.06
C GLY A 16 -0.33 10.01 -17.14
N ALA A 17 0.88 9.58 -16.75
CA ALA A 17 2.00 9.35 -17.67
C ALA A 17 1.91 8.02 -18.42
N GLY A 18 0.98 7.16 -18.03
CA GLY A 18 0.75 5.85 -18.62
C GLY A 18 0.47 4.78 -17.59
N GLY A 19 0.13 3.58 -18.04
CA GLY A 19 -0.10 2.39 -17.23
C GLY A 19 1.19 1.62 -16.92
N GLU A 20 1.12 0.30 -17.04
CA GLU A 20 2.25 -0.61 -16.77
C GLU A 20 3.42 -0.39 -17.74
N GLU A 21 3.14 0.07 -18.97
CA GLU A 21 4.16 0.40 -19.97
C GLU A 21 5.06 1.58 -19.55
N ALA A 22 4.55 2.46 -18.69
CA ALA A 22 5.32 3.59 -18.15
C ALA A 22 5.91 3.29 -16.76
N ALA A 23 5.72 2.09 -16.22
CA ALA A 23 6.21 1.74 -14.87
C ALA A 23 7.75 1.72 -14.76
N GLY A 24 8.47 1.70 -15.88
CA GLY A 24 9.93 1.83 -15.94
C GLY A 24 10.47 3.26 -16.02
N MET A 25 9.62 4.31 -15.90
CA MET A 25 10.09 5.69 -15.99
C MET A 25 10.92 6.08 -14.77
N LYS A 26 11.99 6.84 -15.02
CA LYS A 26 12.85 7.44 -14.00
C LYS A 26 12.12 8.51 -13.20
N PRO A 27 12.63 8.90 -12.02
CA PRO A 27 12.10 10.05 -11.31
C PRO A 27 12.08 11.31 -12.17
N GLU A 28 10.93 11.96 -12.21
CA GLU A 28 10.75 13.25 -12.91
C GLU A 28 10.21 14.29 -11.93
N PHE A 29 10.77 15.50 -12.03
CA PHE A 29 10.36 16.66 -11.25
C PHE A 29 9.35 17.51 -12.01
N HIS A 30 8.23 17.81 -11.39
CA HIS A 30 7.21 18.72 -11.93
C HIS A 30 6.97 19.85 -10.93
N GLU A 31 6.99 21.09 -11.41
CA GLU A 31 6.58 22.23 -10.59
C GLU A 31 5.07 22.18 -10.32
N GLY A 32 4.69 22.40 -9.07
CA GLY A 32 3.29 22.46 -8.66
C GLY A 32 2.60 21.11 -8.52
N ALA A 33 1.29 21.15 -8.49
CA ALA A 33 0.41 20.01 -8.24
C ALA A 33 -0.03 19.33 -9.55
N ILE A 34 0.15 18.02 -9.64
CA ILE A 34 -0.43 17.19 -10.69
C ILE A 34 -1.15 15.98 -10.08
N GLY A 35 -2.05 15.36 -10.85
CA GLY A 35 -2.81 14.20 -10.40
C GLY A 35 -3.52 14.43 -9.06
N PRO A 36 -3.36 13.52 -8.08
CA PRO A 36 -3.93 13.68 -6.73
C PRO A 36 -3.46 14.95 -6.00
N GLY A 37 -2.31 15.51 -6.38
CA GLY A 37 -1.81 16.76 -5.84
C GLY A 37 -2.78 17.93 -5.99
N LEU A 38 -3.61 17.95 -7.03
CA LEU A 38 -4.66 18.95 -7.22
C LEU A 38 -5.74 18.88 -6.13
N ALA A 39 -6.07 17.66 -5.68
CA ALA A 39 -7.02 17.48 -4.58
C ALA A 39 -6.41 17.96 -3.25
N PHE A 40 -5.12 17.66 -3.01
CA PHE A 40 -4.40 18.17 -1.85
C PHE A 40 -4.28 19.70 -1.87
N ALA A 41 -3.91 20.31 -2.99
CA ALA A 41 -3.82 21.77 -3.12
C ALA A 41 -5.14 22.45 -2.78
N LYS A 42 -6.26 21.90 -3.26
CA LYS A 42 -7.60 22.38 -2.94
C LYS A 42 -7.93 22.22 -1.46
N GLU A 43 -7.61 21.08 -0.87
CA GLU A 43 -7.97 20.76 0.52
C GLU A 43 -7.14 21.56 1.53
N PHE A 44 -5.84 21.77 1.28
CA PHE A 44 -4.96 22.55 2.14
C PHE A 44 -5.28 24.07 2.08
N GLY A 45 -5.69 24.59 0.91
CA GLY A 45 -6.06 26.00 0.75
C GLY A 45 -4.87 26.98 0.71
N ASP A 46 -5.18 28.26 0.89
CA ASP A 46 -4.27 29.38 0.56
C ASP A 46 -2.98 29.46 1.38
N GLY A 47 -2.93 28.87 2.57
CA GLY A 47 -1.75 28.87 3.44
C GLY A 47 -0.64 27.90 3.02
N TYR A 48 -0.93 27.03 2.04
CA TYR A 48 -0.06 25.94 1.59
C TYR A 48 0.13 25.98 0.07
N GLU A 49 1.18 25.34 -0.39
CA GLU A 49 1.40 25.09 -1.81
C GLU A 49 2.02 23.71 -2.03
N ILE A 50 1.50 22.96 -3.00
CA ILE A 50 2.24 21.84 -3.53
C ILE A 50 3.32 22.43 -4.44
N ALA A 51 4.50 22.67 -3.88
CA ALA A 51 5.58 23.35 -4.58
C ALA A 51 6.18 22.48 -5.71
N ALA A 52 6.15 21.16 -5.52
CA ALA A 52 6.56 20.21 -6.54
C ALA A 52 5.83 18.87 -6.40
N THR A 53 5.68 18.18 -7.52
CA THR A 53 5.29 16.77 -7.58
C THR A 53 6.42 15.98 -8.23
N ILE A 54 6.85 14.91 -7.57
CA ILE A 54 7.85 13.98 -8.11
C ILE A 54 7.12 12.72 -8.55
N VAL A 55 7.36 12.31 -9.78
CA VAL A 55 6.75 11.14 -10.42
C VAL A 55 7.82 10.10 -10.67
N CYS A 56 7.57 8.84 -10.32
CA CYS A 56 8.47 7.74 -10.62
C CYS A 56 7.67 6.49 -10.98
N GLY A 57 8.17 5.72 -11.92
CA GLY A 57 7.57 4.43 -12.27
C GLY A 57 7.82 3.39 -11.16
N ASP A 58 6.79 2.61 -10.85
CA ASP A 58 6.87 1.61 -9.77
C ASP A 58 7.92 0.53 -10.02
N ASN A 59 8.14 0.13 -11.28
CA ASN A 59 9.18 -0.83 -11.65
C ASN A 59 10.58 -0.20 -11.49
N TYR A 60 10.78 1.00 -12.04
CA TYR A 60 12.07 1.68 -11.89
C TYR A 60 12.43 1.84 -10.42
N PHE A 61 11.49 2.29 -9.60
CA PHE A 61 11.73 2.44 -8.17
C PHE A 61 12.12 1.12 -7.50
N GLY A 62 11.43 0.02 -7.82
CA GLY A 62 11.73 -1.30 -7.25
C GLY A 62 13.07 -1.89 -7.72
N GLU A 63 13.39 -1.75 -9.00
CA GLU A 63 14.60 -2.29 -9.61
C GLU A 63 15.86 -1.46 -9.31
N HIS A 64 15.69 -0.15 -9.06
CA HIS A 64 16.77 0.82 -8.83
C HIS A 64 16.60 1.57 -7.49
N LEU A 65 16.21 0.87 -6.43
CA LEU A 65 15.73 1.44 -5.17
C LEU A 65 16.66 2.53 -4.60
N GLU A 66 17.95 2.25 -4.48
CA GLU A 66 18.90 3.22 -3.91
C GLU A 66 19.14 4.42 -4.84
N GLU A 67 19.24 4.18 -6.15
CA GLU A 67 19.42 5.24 -7.17
C GLU A 67 18.17 6.13 -7.21
N ALA A 68 16.98 5.56 -7.36
CA ALA A 68 15.73 6.31 -7.41
C ALA A 68 15.49 7.11 -6.13
N LYS A 69 15.78 6.53 -4.97
CA LYS A 69 15.69 7.21 -3.68
C LYS A 69 16.59 8.45 -3.63
N GLU A 70 17.87 8.32 -3.99
CA GLU A 70 18.81 9.44 -4.00
C GLU A 70 18.44 10.51 -5.03
N GLU A 71 18.01 10.13 -6.24
CA GLU A 71 17.52 11.05 -7.25
C GLU A 71 16.34 11.88 -6.72
N ILE A 72 15.35 11.24 -6.11
CA ILE A 72 14.17 11.91 -5.54
C ILE A 72 14.57 12.87 -4.41
N LEU A 73 15.42 12.44 -3.49
CA LEU A 73 15.88 13.28 -2.38
C LEU A 73 16.64 14.51 -2.90
N ASN A 74 17.48 14.34 -3.91
CA ASN A 74 18.23 15.45 -4.52
C ASN A 74 17.32 16.45 -5.25
N MET A 75 16.24 15.97 -5.87
CA MET A 75 15.20 16.84 -6.48
C MET A 75 14.46 17.68 -5.45
N MET A 76 14.29 17.17 -4.24
CA MET A 76 13.58 17.87 -3.16
C MET A 76 14.43 18.95 -2.48
N GLU A 77 15.74 18.78 -2.42
CA GLU A 77 16.64 19.64 -1.66
C GLU A 77 16.51 21.14 -2.01
N PRO A 78 16.51 21.55 -3.29
CA PRO A 78 16.35 22.96 -3.66
C PRO A 78 14.94 23.52 -3.40
N VAL A 79 13.92 22.67 -3.24
CA VAL A 79 12.54 23.09 -2.95
C VAL A 79 12.41 23.55 -1.49
N GLY A 80 13.10 22.88 -0.57
CA GLY A 80 13.02 23.13 0.86
C GLY A 80 11.62 22.90 1.44
N PRO A 81 11.02 21.70 1.29
CA PRO A 81 9.67 21.44 1.75
C PRO A 81 9.57 21.40 3.28
N GLN A 82 8.38 21.66 3.79
CA GLN A 82 8.02 21.58 5.20
C GLN A 82 7.09 20.41 5.51
N LEU A 83 6.57 19.76 4.47
CA LEU A 83 5.80 18.52 4.54
C LEU A 83 6.08 17.69 3.29
N PHE A 84 6.19 16.40 3.45
CA PHE A 84 6.22 15.45 2.35
C PHE A 84 4.99 14.54 2.37
N ILE A 85 4.33 14.42 1.23
CA ILE A 85 3.19 13.54 1.04
C ILE A 85 3.57 12.48 0.00
N ALA A 86 3.44 11.21 0.33
CA ALA A 86 3.60 10.12 -0.62
C ALA A 86 2.24 9.43 -0.87
N GLY A 87 1.82 9.34 -2.11
CA GLY A 87 0.57 8.70 -2.46
C GLY A 87 -0.67 9.59 -2.36
N PRO A 88 -1.84 9.04 -2.00
CA PRO A 88 -2.08 7.73 -1.40
C PRO A 88 -1.94 6.56 -2.39
N ALA A 89 -1.40 5.44 -1.88
CA ALA A 89 -1.12 4.26 -2.70
C ALA A 89 -2.26 3.23 -2.70
N PHE A 90 -3.25 3.36 -1.83
CA PHE A 90 -4.36 2.42 -1.70
C PHE A 90 -3.86 0.97 -1.56
N ASN A 91 -4.32 0.06 -2.42
CA ASN A 91 -3.87 -1.34 -2.44
C ASN A 91 -2.89 -1.66 -3.58
N ALA A 92 -2.24 -0.65 -4.18
CA ALA A 92 -1.20 -0.86 -5.18
C ALA A 92 0.13 -1.22 -4.49
N GLY A 93 0.50 -2.50 -4.51
CA GLY A 93 1.57 -3.06 -3.67
C GLY A 93 2.94 -2.42 -3.91
N ARG A 94 3.45 -2.39 -5.16
CA ARG A 94 4.72 -1.76 -5.51
C ARG A 94 4.74 -0.28 -5.15
N TYR A 95 3.66 0.42 -5.48
CA TYR A 95 3.52 1.84 -5.16
C TYR A 95 3.50 2.11 -3.65
N GLY A 96 2.82 1.26 -2.85
CA GLY A 96 2.83 1.37 -1.40
C GLY A 96 4.22 1.19 -0.80
N VAL A 97 5.00 0.23 -1.31
CA VAL A 97 6.39 0.03 -0.91
C VAL A 97 7.24 1.24 -1.29
N ALA A 98 7.09 1.78 -2.49
CA ALA A 98 7.79 3.00 -2.91
C ALA A 98 7.43 4.20 -2.02
N CYS A 99 6.13 4.44 -1.77
CA CYS A 99 5.66 5.51 -0.88
C CYS A 99 6.24 5.41 0.53
N GLY A 100 6.24 4.21 1.12
CA GLY A 100 6.79 3.99 2.46
C GLY A 100 8.30 4.18 2.52
N THR A 101 9.02 3.66 1.52
CA THR A 101 10.48 3.76 1.43
C THR A 101 10.91 5.22 1.30
N ILE A 102 10.32 5.96 0.38
CA ILE A 102 10.72 7.36 0.17
C ILE A 102 10.29 8.25 1.33
N ALA A 103 9.11 8.04 1.93
CA ALA A 103 8.68 8.78 3.11
C ALA A 103 9.67 8.63 4.27
N LYS A 104 10.10 7.39 4.56
CA LYS A 104 11.12 7.12 5.59
C LYS A 104 12.46 7.77 5.26
N ALA A 105 12.88 7.75 4.00
CA ALA A 105 14.15 8.36 3.57
C ALA A 105 14.10 9.89 3.68
N VAL A 106 12.97 10.52 3.33
CA VAL A 106 12.75 11.97 3.46
C VAL A 106 12.81 12.41 4.92
N GLU A 107 12.11 11.70 5.81
CA GLU A 107 12.15 11.99 7.25
C GLU A 107 13.57 11.89 7.78
N ALA A 108 14.31 10.84 7.41
CA ALA A 108 15.67 10.62 7.85
C ALA A 108 16.66 11.70 7.35
N ARG A 109 16.51 12.18 6.11
CA ARG A 109 17.44 13.14 5.49
C ARG A 109 17.14 14.58 5.86
N PHE A 110 15.86 14.97 5.86
CA PHE A 110 15.45 16.37 6.01
C PHE A 110 14.85 16.68 7.37
N GLY A 111 14.47 15.68 8.17
CA GLY A 111 13.83 15.88 9.48
C GLY A 111 12.46 16.56 9.39
N ILE A 112 11.79 16.50 8.25
CA ILE A 112 10.46 17.08 8.03
C ILE A 112 9.36 16.06 8.25
N PRO A 113 8.14 16.50 8.59
CA PRO A 113 6.98 15.65 8.63
C PRO A 113 6.72 14.91 7.32
N VAL A 114 6.34 13.63 7.42
CA VAL A 114 5.98 12.78 6.29
C VAL A 114 4.66 12.09 6.53
N ILE A 115 3.85 11.92 5.48
CA ILE A 115 2.58 11.22 5.56
C ILE A 115 2.29 10.45 4.28
N THR A 116 1.69 9.29 4.42
CA THR A 116 1.21 8.48 3.28
C THR A 116 -0.16 7.89 3.57
N GLY A 117 -0.81 7.34 2.56
CA GLY A 117 -2.10 6.67 2.69
C GLY A 117 -2.07 5.31 2.00
N MET A 118 -2.50 4.25 2.72
CA MET A 118 -2.53 2.90 2.19
C MET A 118 -3.74 2.11 2.71
N TYR A 119 -4.15 1.13 1.94
CA TYR A 119 -5.06 0.10 2.42
C TYR A 119 -4.31 -0.84 3.37
N GLN A 120 -5.02 -1.38 4.37
CA GLN A 120 -4.41 -2.18 5.43
C GLN A 120 -3.67 -3.45 4.95
N GLU A 121 -4.05 -4.00 3.80
CA GLU A 121 -3.43 -5.19 3.20
C GLU A 121 -2.31 -4.85 2.19
N ASN A 122 -2.03 -3.56 1.99
CA ASN A 122 -0.91 -3.15 1.16
C ASN A 122 0.40 -3.59 1.82
N PRO A 123 1.31 -4.28 1.12
CA PRO A 123 2.60 -4.72 1.69
C PRO A 123 3.42 -3.56 2.26
N GLY A 124 3.38 -2.37 1.65
CA GLY A 124 4.01 -1.17 2.18
C GLY A 124 3.44 -0.75 3.54
N ALA A 125 2.14 -0.99 3.79
CA ALA A 125 1.55 -0.71 5.09
C ALA A 125 2.18 -1.56 6.19
N ASP A 126 2.33 -2.86 5.96
CA ASP A 126 2.93 -3.74 6.96
C ASP A 126 4.42 -3.46 7.18
N MET A 127 5.15 -3.11 6.13
CA MET A 127 6.58 -2.80 6.19
C MET A 127 6.87 -1.49 6.95
N PHE A 128 6.05 -0.45 6.75
CA PHE A 128 6.38 0.92 7.18
C PHE A 128 5.48 1.52 8.27
N LYS A 129 4.40 0.85 8.68
CA LYS A 129 3.45 1.37 9.70
C LYS A 129 4.10 1.72 11.05
N LYS A 130 5.25 1.15 11.38
CA LYS A 130 6.00 1.49 12.61
C LYS A 130 6.74 2.80 12.49
N ASP A 131 7.25 3.10 11.30
CA ASP A 131 8.13 4.22 11.05
C ASP A 131 7.34 5.46 10.60
N VAL A 132 6.37 5.29 9.69
CA VAL A 132 5.63 6.38 9.04
C VAL A 132 4.16 6.37 9.45
N ILE A 133 3.54 7.55 9.56
CA ILE A 133 2.08 7.65 9.72
C ILE A 133 1.41 7.34 8.38
N ILE A 134 0.68 6.24 8.36
CA ILE A 134 -0.03 5.74 7.18
C ILE A 134 -1.54 5.90 7.39
N VAL A 135 -2.16 6.84 6.71
CA VAL A 135 -3.62 7.03 6.75
C VAL A 135 -4.31 5.80 6.17
N LYS A 136 -5.31 5.30 6.87
CA LYS A 136 -6.11 4.16 6.42
C LYS A 136 -6.98 4.56 5.23
N THR A 137 -6.82 3.87 4.11
CA THR A 137 -7.61 4.12 2.90
C THR A 137 -8.51 2.94 2.56
N LYS A 138 -9.44 3.14 1.62
CA LYS A 138 -10.12 2.06 0.92
C LYS A 138 -9.13 1.31 0.01
N ASN A 139 -9.51 0.15 -0.47
CA ASN A 139 -8.65 -0.69 -1.33
C ASN A 139 -8.43 -0.15 -2.75
N SER A 140 -9.06 0.95 -3.12
CA SER A 140 -8.96 1.54 -4.45
C SER A 140 -8.98 3.07 -4.44
N ALA A 141 -8.63 3.68 -5.58
CA ALA A 141 -8.62 5.14 -5.77
C ALA A 141 -10.00 5.79 -5.56
N ALA A 142 -11.10 5.04 -5.55
CA ALA A 142 -12.42 5.55 -5.15
C ALA A 142 -12.42 6.10 -3.71
N GLY A 143 -11.45 5.70 -2.88
CA GLY A 143 -11.24 6.21 -1.53
C GLY A 143 -10.52 7.57 -1.44
N MET A 144 -10.15 8.19 -2.55
CA MET A 144 -9.40 9.46 -2.57
C MET A 144 -10.10 10.57 -1.78
N ARG A 145 -11.42 10.71 -1.94
CA ARG A 145 -12.22 11.74 -1.25
C ARG A 145 -12.22 11.60 0.28
N ASP A 146 -12.05 10.37 0.76
CA ASP A 146 -12.02 10.09 2.19
C ASP A 146 -10.58 10.25 2.74
N ALA A 147 -9.58 9.88 1.96
CA ALA A 147 -8.18 9.87 2.37
C ALA A 147 -7.58 11.29 2.46
N VAL A 148 -7.83 12.14 1.45
CA VAL A 148 -7.20 13.46 1.34
C VAL A 148 -7.49 14.36 2.55
N PRO A 149 -8.74 14.50 3.06
CA PRO A 149 -9.00 15.31 4.25
C PRO A 149 -8.28 14.80 5.51
N VAL A 150 -8.18 13.48 5.67
CA VAL A 150 -7.49 12.88 6.83
C VAL A 150 -5.98 13.11 6.72
N MET A 151 -5.39 12.91 5.54
CA MET A 151 -3.96 13.17 5.29
C MET A 151 -3.63 14.65 5.50
N LYS A 152 -4.49 15.56 5.04
CA LYS A 152 -4.34 17.01 5.27
C LYS A 152 -4.35 17.33 6.76
N ARG A 153 -5.37 16.90 7.48
CA ARG A 153 -5.51 17.16 8.92
C ARG A 153 -4.30 16.66 9.72
N LEU A 154 -3.85 15.42 9.45
CA LEU A 154 -2.68 14.86 10.12
C LEU A 154 -1.39 15.56 9.68
N GLY A 155 -1.25 15.92 8.41
CA GLY A 155 -0.12 16.70 7.92
C GLY A 155 0.00 18.06 8.63
N GLU A 156 -1.11 18.77 8.83
CA GLU A 156 -1.12 20.04 9.58
C GLU A 156 -0.72 19.85 11.05
N LYS A 157 -1.26 18.82 11.71
CA LYS A 157 -0.87 18.50 13.08
C LYS A 157 0.63 18.23 13.20
N LEU A 158 1.18 17.46 12.27
CA LEU A 158 2.61 17.15 12.25
C LEU A 158 3.48 18.41 12.04
N ILE A 159 3.09 19.30 11.11
CA ILE A 159 3.79 20.57 10.87
C ILE A 159 3.77 21.45 12.12
N ASN A 160 2.63 21.51 12.81
CA ASN A 160 2.44 22.35 13.98
C ASN A 160 3.01 21.72 15.27
N GLY A 161 3.51 20.49 15.23
CA GLY A 161 3.95 19.76 16.43
C GLY A 161 2.80 19.44 17.40
N GLU A 162 1.58 19.32 16.89
CA GLU A 162 0.41 18.98 17.68
C GLU A 162 0.40 17.49 18.06
N GLU A 163 -0.26 17.16 19.17
CA GLU A 163 -0.39 15.78 19.60
C GLU A 163 -1.19 14.94 18.60
N ILE A 164 -0.64 13.79 18.23
CA ILE A 164 -1.32 12.78 17.43
C ILE A 164 -1.90 11.72 18.36
N PHE A 165 -3.20 11.62 18.39
CA PHE A 165 -3.94 10.66 19.20
C PHE A 165 -3.91 9.24 18.60
N GLY A 166 -4.66 8.32 19.19
CA GLY A 166 -4.77 6.93 18.74
C GLY A 166 -5.38 6.79 17.33
N PRO A 167 -5.12 5.66 16.65
CA PRO A 167 -5.60 5.41 15.29
C PRO A 167 -7.13 5.44 15.16
N GLU A 168 -7.86 5.11 16.22
CA GLU A 168 -9.34 5.18 16.24
C GLU A 168 -9.86 6.62 16.12
N ILE A 169 -9.09 7.60 16.61
CA ILE A 169 -9.44 9.02 16.58
C ILE A 169 -8.93 9.66 15.30
N GLU A 170 -7.70 9.33 14.93
CA GLU A 170 -6.97 10.02 13.87
C GLU A 170 -7.11 9.38 12.49
N GLY A 171 -7.48 8.11 12.40
CA GLY A 171 -7.74 7.43 11.14
C GLY A 171 -6.50 6.95 10.40
N TYR A 172 -5.37 6.76 11.09
CA TYR A 172 -4.19 6.10 10.53
C TYR A 172 -4.18 4.60 10.90
N LEU A 173 -3.31 3.83 10.25
CA LEU A 173 -3.14 2.40 10.53
C LEU A 173 -2.41 2.18 11.86
N GLU A 174 -2.82 1.16 12.62
CA GLU A 174 -2.17 0.79 13.87
C GLU A 174 -0.67 0.54 13.66
N ARG A 175 0.15 1.27 14.38
CA ARG A 175 1.62 1.22 14.26
C ARG A 175 2.26 0.03 14.97
N GLY A 176 1.48 -0.74 15.74
CA GLY A 176 2.00 -1.82 16.58
C GLY A 176 2.85 -1.33 17.77
N ILE A 177 2.79 -0.05 18.10
CA ILE A 177 3.44 0.53 19.27
C ILE A 177 2.58 0.17 20.48
N ARG A 178 3.14 -0.58 21.41
CA ARG A 178 2.44 -0.95 22.63
C ARG A 178 2.75 0.07 23.72
N VAL A 179 1.69 0.67 24.25
CA VAL A 179 1.76 1.56 25.40
C VAL A 179 1.12 0.84 26.60
N ASN A 180 1.77 0.86 27.76
CA ASN A 180 1.18 0.33 28.97
C ASN A 180 -0.02 1.20 29.36
N TYR A 181 -1.18 0.57 29.46
CA TYR A 181 -2.41 1.21 29.89
C TYR A 181 -2.96 0.51 31.13
N PHE A 182 -3.18 1.28 32.18
CA PHE A 182 -3.77 0.80 33.42
C PHE A 182 -5.29 1.05 33.41
N HIS A 183 -6.04 -0.02 33.20
CA HIS A 183 -7.48 0.03 33.25
C HIS A 183 -7.96 0.02 34.73
N GLU A 184 -9.09 0.68 35.02
CA GLU A 184 -9.69 0.72 36.36
C GLU A 184 -9.94 -0.68 36.94
N LYS A 185 -10.44 -1.61 36.11
CA LYS A 185 -10.64 -3.00 36.46
C LYS A 185 -9.50 -3.87 35.97
N ARG A 186 -9.11 -4.84 36.78
CA ARG A 186 -8.11 -5.84 36.36
C ARG A 186 -8.62 -6.68 35.19
N GLY A 187 -7.73 -7.18 34.35
CA GLY A 187 -8.09 -8.07 33.23
C GLY A 187 -8.85 -9.33 33.67
N SER A 188 -8.52 -9.89 34.83
CA SER A 188 -9.24 -11.02 35.41
C SER A 188 -10.70 -10.69 35.77
N GLU A 189 -10.97 -9.52 36.32
CA GLU A 189 -12.34 -9.06 36.61
C GLU A 189 -13.15 -8.89 35.32
N ARG A 190 -12.59 -8.25 34.32
CA ARG A 190 -13.24 -8.08 33.02
C ARG A 190 -13.50 -9.41 32.30
N ALA A 191 -12.57 -10.36 32.40
CA ALA A 191 -12.74 -11.71 31.85
C ALA A 191 -13.88 -12.48 32.54
N VAL A 192 -13.96 -12.41 33.87
CA VAL A 192 -15.05 -13.03 34.62
C VAL A 192 -16.40 -12.37 34.32
N GLU A 193 -16.45 -11.04 34.22
CA GLU A 193 -17.67 -10.32 33.83
C GLU A 193 -18.16 -10.75 32.44
N LEU A 194 -17.27 -10.87 31.48
CA LEU A 194 -17.59 -11.34 30.12
C LEU A 194 -18.12 -12.80 30.18
N LEU A 195 -17.45 -13.66 30.93
CA LEU A 195 -17.89 -15.06 31.10
C LEU A 195 -19.29 -15.13 31.68
N VAL A 196 -19.56 -14.38 32.74
CA VAL A 196 -20.90 -14.35 33.40
C VAL A 196 -21.98 -13.86 32.42
N LYS A 197 -21.71 -12.82 31.63
CA LYS A 197 -22.64 -12.37 30.60
C LYS A 197 -22.93 -13.48 29.57
N LYS A 198 -21.89 -14.17 29.09
CA LYS A 198 -22.05 -15.30 28.16
C LYS A 198 -22.86 -16.44 28.76
N MET A 199 -22.62 -16.78 30.03
CA MET A 199 -23.39 -17.83 30.74
C MET A 199 -24.86 -17.48 30.86
N LYS A 200 -25.19 -16.21 31.05
CA LYS A 200 -26.56 -15.71 31.11
C LYS A 200 -27.24 -15.53 29.74
N GLY A 201 -26.52 -15.72 28.66
CA GLY A 201 -27.02 -15.47 27.30
C GLY A 201 -27.23 -13.98 26.98
N GLU A 202 -26.59 -13.08 27.72
CA GLU A 202 -26.63 -11.65 27.50
C GLU A 202 -25.74 -11.30 26.29
N GLU A 203 -26.12 -10.28 25.53
CA GLU A 203 -25.29 -9.75 24.46
C GLU A 203 -23.98 -9.22 25.06
N CYS A 204 -22.86 -9.69 24.46
CA CYS A 204 -21.55 -9.27 24.93
C CYS A 204 -20.60 -9.09 23.74
N VAL A 205 -19.84 -8.01 23.78
CA VAL A 205 -18.81 -7.70 22.80
C VAL A 205 -17.44 -7.99 23.42
N THR A 206 -16.55 -8.63 22.71
CA THR A 206 -15.17 -8.84 23.14
C THR A 206 -14.41 -7.52 23.09
N GLU A 207 -13.47 -7.29 24.02
CA GLU A 207 -12.62 -6.07 24.03
C GLU A 207 -11.81 -5.91 22.75
N TYR A 208 -11.44 -7.04 22.14
CA TYR A 208 -10.84 -7.08 20.81
C TYR A 208 -11.86 -7.65 19.81
N PRO A 209 -12.06 -6.99 18.67
CA PRO A 209 -12.92 -7.54 17.62
C PRO A 209 -12.33 -8.86 17.12
N MET A 210 -13.13 -9.91 17.19
CA MET A 210 -12.72 -11.20 16.64
C MET A 210 -12.79 -11.15 15.12
N PRO A 211 -11.76 -11.64 14.40
CA PRO A 211 -11.82 -11.72 12.95
C PRO A 211 -12.97 -12.65 12.53
N VAL A 212 -13.73 -12.19 11.54
CA VAL A 212 -14.78 -13.01 10.91
C VAL A 212 -14.18 -13.57 9.63
N PHE A 213 -14.06 -14.88 9.58
CA PHE A 213 -13.56 -15.59 8.41
C PHE A 213 -14.72 -16.23 7.65
N ASP A 214 -14.68 -16.18 6.32
CA ASP A 214 -15.57 -16.97 5.48
C ASP A 214 -15.29 -18.46 5.72
N ARG A 215 -16.35 -19.19 6.07
CA ARG A 215 -16.26 -20.63 6.26
C ARG A 215 -16.67 -21.33 4.98
N VAL A 216 -15.70 -21.88 4.31
CA VAL A 216 -15.95 -22.77 3.16
C VAL A 216 -16.09 -24.20 3.70
N PRO A 217 -17.23 -24.88 3.50
CA PRO A 217 -17.34 -26.29 3.89
C PRO A 217 -16.31 -27.13 3.11
N PRO A 218 -15.57 -28.00 3.79
CA PRO A 218 -14.60 -28.86 3.11
C PRO A 218 -15.31 -29.79 2.14
N ASN A 219 -14.71 -30.02 0.99
CA ASN A 219 -15.19 -31.04 0.07
C ASN A 219 -15.13 -32.43 0.72
N PRO A 220 -15.97 -33.37 0.29
CA PRO A 220 -15.89 -34.76 0.73
C PRO A 220 -14.48 -35.34 0.46
N PRO A 221 -14.00 -36.29 1.29
CA PRO A 221 -12.74 -36.96 1.03
C PRO A 221 -12.70 -37.60 -0.35
N VAL A 222 -11.54 -37.49 -1.00
CA VAL A 222 -11.33 -38.16 -2.31
C VAL A 222 -11.23 -39.66 -2.09
N ALA A 223 -12.15 -40.41 -2.67
CA ALA A 223 -12.19 -41.87 -2.49
C ALA A 223 -11.10 -42.61 -3.29
N ASP A 224 -10.74 -42.11 -4.46
CA ASP A 224 -9.73 -42.73 -5.34
C ASP A 224 -8.95 -41.64 -6.08
N VAL A 225 -7.72 -41.42 -5.67
CA VAL A 225 -6.81 -40.40 -6.25
C VAL A 225 -6.49 -40.71 -7.72
N GLY A 226 -6.50 -41.96 -8.14
CA GLY A 226 -6.23 -42.38 -9.52
C GLY A 226 -7.34 -41.97 -10.51
N LYS A 227 -8.52 -41.59 -10.04
CA LYS A 227 -9.67 -41.23 -10.88
C LYS A 227 -10.06 -39.75 -10.90
N ILE A 228 -9.28 -38.90 -10.24
CA ILE A 228 -9.55 -37.47 -10.17
C ILE A 228 -8.68 -36.67 -11.14
N LYS A 229 -9.14 -35.47 -11.46
CA LYS A 229 -8.31 -34.42 -12.05
C LYS A 229 -7.82 -33.50 -10.94
N ILE A 230 -6.54 -33.31 -10.88
CA ILE A 230 -5.90 -32.37 -9.93
C ILE A 230 -5.60 -31.08 -10.70
N ALA A 231 -6.08 -29.96 -10.18
CA ALA A 231 -5.68 -28.65 -10.65
C ALA A 231 -4.64 -28.07 -9.66
N VAL A 232 -3.48 -27.73 -10.15
CA VAL A 232 -2.49 -26.95 -9.43
C VAL A 232 -2.70 -25.51 -9.85
N VAL A 233 -2.90 -24.63 -8.87
CA VAL A 233 -3.15 -23.22 -9.11
C VAL A 233 -2.10 -22.37 -8.38
N THR A 234 -1.70 -21.29 -9.01
CA THR A 234 -0.72 -20.35 -8.45
C THR A 234 -1.21 -18.92 -8.65
N SER A 235 -0.86 -18.04 -7.75
CA SER A 235 -1.06 -16.59 -7.88
C SER A 235 0.09 -15.88 -8.62
N GLY A 236 1.07 -16.64 -9.15
CA GLY A 236 2.29 -16.11 -9.77
C GLY A 236 2.08 -15.32 -11.07
N GLY A 237 0.87 -15.39 -11.66
CA GLY A 237 0.55 -14.65 -12.88
C GLY A 237 1.35 -15.10 -14.10
N ILE A 238 1.66 -16.40 -14.21
CA ILE A 238 2.42 -16.95 -15.33
C ILE A 238 1.55 -17.03 -16.58
N VAL A 239 2.08 -16.49 -17.67
CA VAL A 239 1.44 -16.46 -18.99
C VAL A 239 2.49 -16.78 -20.09
N PRO A 240 2.08 -17.18 -21.29
CA PRO A 240 3.00 -17.27 -22.43
C PRO A 240 3.70 -15.94 -22.66
N GLN A 241 4.92 -16.01 -23.22
CA GLN A 241 5.73 -14.84 -23.50
C GLN A 241 4.95 -13.84 -24.38
N GLY A 242 5.01 -12.56 -23.97
CA GLY A 242 4.26 -11.48 -24.63
C GLY A 242 2.78 -11.37 -24.22
N ASN A 243 2.30 -12.19 -23.29
CA ASN A 243 0.92 -12.14 -22.77
C ASN A 243 -0.15 -12.00 -23.90
N PRO A 244 -0.26 -12.99 -24.80
CA PRO A 244 -1.10 -12.88 -26.00
C PRO A 244 -2.59 -12.67 -25.72
N ASP A 245 -3.06 -13.12 -24.56
CA ASP A 245 -4.45 -12.96 -24.14
C ASP A 245 -4.70 -11.64 -23.38
N HIS A 246 -3.67 -10.80 -23.24
CA HIS A 246 -3.76 -9.54 -22.50
C HIS A 246 -4.39 -9.70 -21.11
N ILE A 247 -3.91 -10.69 -20.33
CA ILE A 247 -4.34 -10.88 -18.94
C ILE A 247 -3.81 -9.69 -18.13
N GLU A 248 -4.69 -9.10 -17.32
CA GLU A 248 -4.37 -7.94 -16.52
C GLU A 248 -3.37 -8.30 -15.40
N SER A 249 -2.41 -7.41 -15.14
CA SER A 249 -1.36 -7.61 -14.11
C SER A 249 -1.89 -7.53 -12.68
N SER A 250 -3.07 -6.93 -12.50
CA SER A 250 -3.76 -6.77 -11.22
C SER A 250 -5.26 -6.82 -11.43
N SER A 251 -5.98 -7.43 -10.51
CA SER A 251 -7.45 -7.55 -10.55
C SER A 251 -7.99 -8.09 -11.87
N ALA A 252 -7.29 -9.08 -12.44
CA ALA A 252 -7.65 -9.67 -13.73
C ALA A 252 -9.10 -10.13 -13.75
N THR A 253 -9.82 -9.76 -14.82
CA THR A 253 -11.23 -10.12 -15.04
C THR A 253 -11.37 -11.39 -15.88
N LYS A 254 -10.28 -11.89 -16.42
CA LYS A 254 -10.20 -13.08 -17.26
C LYS A 254 -8.98 -13.93 -16.92
N TYR A 255 -8.97 -15.15 -17.43
CA TYR A 255 -7.86 -16.09 -17.29
C TYR A 255 -7.57 -16.77 -18.63
N GLY A 256 -6.30 -17.18 -18.80
CA GLY A 256 -5.90 -18.02 -19.93
C GLY A 256 -5.79 -19.50 -19.51
N ILE A 257 -5.94 -20.40 -20.46
CA ILE A 257 -5.70 -21.84 -20.26
C ILE A 257 -4.60 -22.25 -21.24
N TYR A 258 -3.47 -22.66 -20.70
CA TYR A 258 -2.30 -23.03 -21.47
C TYR A 258 -1.92 -24.48 -21.16
N SER A 259 -1.73 -25.27 -22.22
CA SER A 259 -1.33 -26.67 -22.05
C SER A 259 0.16 -26.77 -21.77
N ILE A 260 0.51 -27.39 -20.67
CA ILE A 260 1.89 -27.74 -20.32
C ILE A 260 2.20 -29.21 -20.60
N LYS A 261 1.34 -29.90 -21.39
CA LYS A 261 1.52 -31.33 -21.68
C LYS A 261 2.80 -31.59 -22.46
N GLY A 262 3.66 -32.42 -21.90
CA GLY A 262 4.95 -32.77 -22.49
C GLY A 262 6.07 -31.77 -22.23
N MET A 263 5.83 -30.77 -21.35
CA MET A 263 6.86 -29.92 -20.81
C MET A 263 7.39 -30.51 -19.51
N ASP A 264 8.69 -30.61 -19.40
CA ASP A 264 9.37 -31.00 -18.16
C ASP A 264 9.72 -29.76 -17.31
N HIS A 265 9.69 -28.58 -17.92
CA HIS A 265 10.08 -27.30 -17.33
C HIS A 265 9.46 -26.14 -18.12
N MET A 266 9.04 -25.06 -17.45
CA MET A 266 8.59 -23.81 -18.06
C MET A 266 9.78 -22.86 -18.27
N ASP A 267 10.22 -22.72 -19.52
CA ASP A 267 11.39 -21.90 -19.88
C ASP A 267 10.98 -20.42 -19.97
N LYS A 268 11.83 -19.52 -19.45
CA LYS A 268 11.64 -18.06 -19.52
C LYS A 268 11.55 -17.49 -20.95
N LYS A 269 11.97 -18.23 -21.97
CA LYS A 269 11.77 -17.82 -23.36
C LYS A 269 10.32 -18.01 -23.83
N ASP A 270 9.60 -18.95 -23.22
CA ASP A 270 8.23 -19.34 -23.58
C ASP A 270 7.17 -18.80 -22.61
N PHE A 271 7.57 -18.50 -21.37
CA PHE A 271 6.70 -17.99 -20.32
C PHE A 271 7.27 -16.74 -19.64
N MET A 272 6.38 -15.97 -19.08
CA MET A 272 6.68 -14.76 -18.30
C MET A 272 5.67 -14.57 -17.16
N THR A 273 6.04 -13.78 -16.17
CA THR A 273 5.08 -13.32 -15.16
C THR A 273 4.57 -11.94 -15.50
N ILE A 274 3.27 -11.74 -15.29
CA ILE A 274 2.61 -10.43 -15.38
C ILE A 274 2.13 -9.92 -14.01
N HIS A 275 2.42 -10.63 -12.93
CA HIS A 275 1.95 -10.25 -11.61
C HIS A 275 2.54 -8.90 -11.18
N GLY A 276 1.66 -7.96 -10.78
CA GLY A 276 2.03 -6.59 -10.44
C GLY A 276 2.33 -6.33 -8.96
N GLY A 277 2.26 -7.33 -8.08
CA GLY A 277 2.25 -7.13 -6.63
C GLY A 277 3.41 -7.72 -5.86
N TYR A 278 4.41 -8.35 -6.50
CA TYR A 278 5.60 -8.90 -5.83
C TYR A 278 6.87 -8.68 -6.66
N ASP A 279 8.02 -8.93 -6.04
CA ASP A 279 9.29 -8.93 -6.75
C ASP A 279 9.32 -10.08 -7.78
N ARG A 280 9.48 -9.72 -9.05
CA ARG A 280 9.43 -10.65 -10.17
C ARG A 280 10.77 -11.25 -10.54
N ALA A 281 11.87 -10.84 -9.89
CA ALA A 281 13.22 -11.22 -10.31
C ALA A 281 13.38 -12.74 -10.44
N PHE A 282 12.98 -13.49 -9.41
CA PHE A 282 13.11 -14.95 -9.43
C PHE A 282 12.21 -15.61 -10.46
N VAL A 283 10.93 -15.24 -10.52
CA VAL A 283 9.96 -15.81 -11.47
C VAL A 283 10.27 -15.44 -12.92
N THR A 284 10.98 -14.33 -13.15
CA THR A 284 11.44 -13.96 -14.49
C THR A 284 12.58 -14.87 -14.95
N GLU A 285 13.45 -15.28 -14.05
CA GLU A 285 14.54 -16.19 -14.36
C GLU A 285 14.09 -17.66 -14.42
N ASP A 286 13.13 -18.04 -13.59
CA ASP A 286 12.59 -19.40 -13.49
C ASP A 286 11.07 -19.34 -13.26
N PRO A 287 10.26 -19.39 -14.36
CA PRO A 287 8.79 -19.37 -14.29
C PRO A 287 8.15 -20.66 -13.74
N ASP A 288 8.91 -21.69 -13.45
CA ASP A 288 8.44 -23.02 -13.03
C ASP A 288 7.88 -23.04 -11.59
#